data_44251e16263a0b935d1dbe9141855e79
#
_entry.id   44251e16263a0b935d1dbe9141855e79
#
_cell.length_a   1.000
_cell.length_b   1.000
_cell.length_c   1.000
_cell.angle_alpha   90.00
_cell.angle_beta   90.00
_cell.angle_gamma   90.00
#
_symmetry.space_group_name_H-M   'P 1'
#
loop_
_entity.id
_entity.type
_entity.pdbx_description
1 polymer ?
#
loop_
_entity_poly.entity_id
_entity_poly.type
_entity_poly.pdbx_seq_one_letter_code
_entity_poly.pdbx_strand_id
1 'polypeptide(L)'
;EDTINLIKTFYLRFPQYRWFTFRDLRGLSQEEFANAISECFVSVWIDRQSAYGTFPLESMKVGVPVIGITPNLVPEWMNENNGIWIKDEILLSDIIADWTQNWLEDNISEEMYTNMKETVDKLPTKEQFENKTIELFTEYLELRAQSMEEQISKFND
;
A
#
# COMPACT_ATOMS: atom_id res chain seq x y z
N GLU A 1 10.42 -1.74 -16.14
CA GLU A 1 9.97 -2.40 -17.40
C GLU A 1 8.48 -2.67 -17.35
N ASP A 2 7.97 -3.22 -16.26
CA ASP A 2 6.56 -3.61 -16.09
C ASP A 2 5.58 -2.43 -16.16
N THR A 3 5.90 -1.30 -15.53
CA THR A 3 5.08 -0.07 -15.61
C THR A 3 4.90 0.43 -17.04
N ILE A 4 5.98 0.43 -17.83
CA ILE A 4 5.93 0.91 -19.23
C ILE A 4 5.08 -0.03 -20.08
N ASN A 5 5.18 -1.33 -19.85
CA ASN A 5 4.39 -2.33 -20.56
C ASN A 5 2.90 -2.22 -20.19
N LEU A 6 2.59 -2.03 -18.93
CA LEU A 6 1.21 -1.76 -18.46
C LEU A 6 0.61 -0.55 -19.18
N ILE A 7 1.31 0.59 -19.17
CA ILE A 7 0.84 1.83 -19.80
C ILE A 7 0.61 1.66 -21.29
N LYS A 8 1.57 1.03 -21.99
CA LYS A 8 1.45 0.75 -23.44
C LYS A 8 0.25 -0.15 -23.73
N THR A 9 0.12 -1.24 -22.98
CA THR A 9 -0.97 -2.21 -23.13
C THR A 9 -2.32 -1.54 -22.89
N PHE A 10 -2.43 -0.73 -21.84
CA PHE A 10 -3.65 0.00 -21.52
C PHE A 10 -4.08 0.92 -22.67
N TYR A 11 -3.20 1.79 -23.17
CA TYR A 11 -3.56 2.71 -24.26
C TYR A 11 -3.79 2.04 -25.60
N LEU A 12 -3.20 0.85 -25.84
CA LEU A 12 -3.49 0.06 -27.03
C LEU A 12 -4.87 -0.59 -26.97
N ARG A 13 -5.26 -1.10 -25.81
CA ARG A 13 -6.55 -1.79 -25.62
C ARG A 13 -7.71 -0.81 -25.42
N PHE A 14 -7.44 0.33 -24.79
CA PHE A 14 -8.45 1.32 -24.40
C PHE A 14 -8.12 2.72 -24.92
N PRO A 15 -8.10 2.94 -26.25
CA PRO A 15 -7.69 4.21 -26.85
C PRO A 15 -8.62 5.39 -26.48
N GLN A 16 -9.86 5.12 -26.05
CA GLN A 16 -10.81 6.13 -25.56
C GLN A 16 -10.37 6.83 -24.29
N TYR A 17 -9.43 6.25 -23.54
CA TYR A 17 -8.91 6.82 -22.29
C TYR A 17 -7.56 7.55 -22.45
N ARG A 18 -7.17 7.94 -23.67
CA ARG A 18 -5.94 8.72 -23.93
C ARG A 18 -5.97 10.15 -23.41
N TRP A 19 -7.09 10.60 -22.89
CA TRP A 19 -7.24 11.93 -22.32
C TRP A 19 -6.65 12.07 -20.91
N PHE A 20 -6.41 10.99 -20.18
CA PHE A 20 -5.67 11.02 -18.92
C PHE A 20 -4.26 10.42 -19.07
N THR A 21 -3.40 10.69 -18.12
CA THR A 21 -2.01 10.25 -18.12
C THR A 21 -1.67 9.45 -16.87
N PHE A 22 -0.79 8.47 -17.03
CA PHE A 22 -0.15 7.83 -15.89
C PHE A 22 1.01 8.71 -15.41
N ARG A 23 1.07 8.94 -14.10
CA ARG A 23 2.12 9.72 -13.45
C ARG A 23 3.03 8.78 -12.67
N ASP A 24 4.32 8.81 -12.96
CA ASP A 24 5.33 8.08 -12.18
C ASP A 24 5.70 8.92 -10.95
N LEU A 25 5.54 8.33 -9.76
CA LEU A 25 5.75 9.01 -8.48
C LEU A 25 7.12 8.71 -7.85
N ARG A 26 8.03 8.06 -8.60
CA ARG A 26 9.37 7.76 -8.09
C ARG A 26 10.23 9.02 -8.03
N GLY A 27 11.08 9.08 -6.99
CA GLY A 27 12.07 10.15 -6.85
C GLY A 27 11.52 11.50 -6.38
N LEU A 28 10.26 11.55 -5.96
CA LEU A 28 9.65 12.73 -5.37
C LEU A 28 10.01 12.84 -3.87
N SER A 29 10.09 14.05 -3.34
CA SER A 29 10.07 14.31 -1.91
C SER A 29 8.72 13.90 -1.32
N GLN A 30 8.62 13.75 0.00
CA GLN A 30 7.37 13.35 0.66
C GLN A 30 6.22 14.35 0.40
N GLU A 31 6.52 15.64 0.36
CA GLU A 31 5.53 16.69 0.08
C GLU A 31 5.07 16.66 -1.40
N GLU A 32 6.02 16.56 -2.34
CA GLU A 32 5.72 16.43 -3.76
C GLU A 32 4.91 15.17 -4.06
N PHE A 33 5.22 14.07 -3.37
CA PHE A 33 4.52 12.81 -3.49
C PHE A 33 3.07 12.93 -3.00
N ALA A 34 2.84 13.49 -1.80
CA ALA A 34 1.50 13.70 -1.27
C ALA A 34 0.64 14.60 -2.18
N ASN A 35 1.22 15.69 -2.69
CA ASN A 35 0.54 16.56 -3.64
C ASN A 35 0.22 15.85 -4.94
N ALA A 36 1.19 15.10 -5.49
CA ALA A 36 1.02 14.38 -6.74
C ALA A 36 -0.05 13.29 -6.68
N ILE A 37 -0.12 12.53 -5.56
CA ILE A 37 -1.17 11.53 -5.34
C ILE A 37 -2.54 12.20 -5.23
N SER A 38 -2.67 13.28 -4.47
CA SER A 38 -3.97 13.95 -4.25
C SER A 38 -4.61 14.49 -5.52
N GLU A 39 -3.84 14.68 -6.59
CA GLU A 39 -4.32 15.08 -7.92
C GLU A 39 -4.80 13.88 -8.78
N CYS A 40 -4.62 12.65 -8.30
CA CYS A 40 -4.99 11.43 -9.02
C CYS A 40 -6.42 11.00 -8.67
N PHE A 41 -7.16 10.47 -9.64
CA PHE A 41 -8.48 9.86 -9.38
C PHE A 41 -8.39 8.39 -8.96
N VAL A 42 -7.25 7.75 -9.20
CA VAL A 42 -6.90 6.39 -8.75
C VAL A 42 -5.39 6.23 -8.72
N SER A 43 -4.89 5.42 -7.82
CA SER A 43 -3.49 5.00 -7.78
C SER A 43 -3.34 3.53 -8.17
N VAL A 44 -2.21 3.19 -8.81
CA VAL A 44 -1.93 1.82 -9.26
C VAL A 44 -0.67 1.29 -8.59
N TRP A 45 -0.81 0.20 -7.86
CA TRP A 45 0.28 -0.45 -7.13
C TRP A 45 0.62 -1.82 -7.71
N ILE A 46 1.84 -1.98 -8.20
CA ILE A 46 2.31 -3.20 -8.88
C ILE A 46 3.46 -3.92 -8.16
N ASP A 47 3.83 -3.48 -6.96
CA ASP A 47 4.94 -4.08 -6.21
C ASP A 47 4.48 -5.33 -5.44
N ARG A 48 4.92 -6.50 -5.91
CA ARG A 48 4.64 -7.80 -5.28
C ARG A 48 5.56 -8.13 -4.10
N GLN A 49 6.64 -7.39 -3.91
CA GLN A 49 7.68 -7.71 -2.92
C GLN A 49 7.53 -6.90 -1.63
N SER A 50 6.80 -5.80 -1.67
CA SER A 50 6.56 -4.97 -0.49
C SER A 50 5.68 -5.72 0.52
N ALA A 51 6.22 -6.00 1.70
CA ALA A 51 5.50 -6.68 2.77
C ALA A 51 4.52 -5.77 3.51
N TYR A 52 4.73 -4.45 3.53
CA TYR A 52 3.91 -3.50 4.28
C TYR A 52 3.00 -2.66 3.39
N GLY A 53 3.48 -2.24 2.22
CA GLY A 53 2.70 -1.45 1.28
C GLY A 53 2.45 -0.02 1.74
N THR A 54 3.50 0.78 1.95
CA THR A 54 3.35 2.19 2.36
C THR A 54 2.63 3.03 1.31
N PHE A 55 2.92 2.81 0.03
CA PHE A 55 2.28 3.53 -1.07
C PHE A 55 0.74 3.44 -1.07
N PRO A 56 0.11 2.25 -0.98
CA PRO A 56 -1.33 2.15 -0.85
C PRO A 56 -1.90 2.88 0.36
N LEU A 57 -1.25 2.80 1.52
CA LEU A 57 -1.69 3.48 2.73
C LEU A 57 -1.61 5.00 2.62
N GLU A 58 -0.56 5.53 2.00
CA GLU A 58 -0.42 6.96 1.71
C GLU A 58 -1.48 7.45 0.73
N SER A 59 -1.81 6.64 -0.28
CA SER A 59 -2.89 6.91 -1.22
C SER A 59 -4.25 6.97 -0.53
N MET A 60 -4.56 5.96 0.30
CA MET A 60 -5.80 5.93 1.09
C MET A 60 -5.90 7.12 2.05
N LYS A 61 -4.78 7.54 2.64
CA LYS A 61 -4.73 8.66 3.57
C LYS A 61 -5.12 9.98 2.94
N VAL A 62 -4.83 10.18 1.66
CA VAL A 62 -5.24 11.36 0.90
C VAL A 62 -6.57 11.17 0.17
N GLY A 63 -7.26 10.04 0.40
CA GLY A 63 -8.58 9.75 -0.16
C GLY A 63 -8.56 9.27 -1.61
N VAL A 64 -7.41 8.78 -2.11
CA VAL A 64 -7.29 8.26 -3.48
C VAL A 64 -7.37 6.74 -3.48
N PRO A 65 -8.36 6.14 -4.18
CA PRO A 65 -8.51 4.70 -4.27
C PRO A 65 -7.31 3.99 -4.90
N VAL A 66 -7.12 2.73 -4.50
CA VAL A 66 -5.99 1.91 -4.95
C VAL A 66 -6.47 0.72 -5.76
N ILE A 67 -5.91 0.55 -6.94
CA ILE A 67 -5.94 -0.70 -7.70
C ILE A 67 -4.56 -1.32 -7.58
N GLY A 68 -4.45 -2.51 -7.00
CA GLY A 68 -3.15 -3.10 -6.73
C GLY A 68 -3.06 -4.59 -7.04
N ILE A 69 -1.85 -5.01 -7.35
CA ILE A 69 -1.53 -6.43 -7.41
C ILE A 69 -1.32 -6.93 -5.98
N THR A 70 -2.04 -7.99 -5.61
CA THR A 70 -1.88 -8.62 -4.29
C THR A 70 -0.42 -9.07 -4.11
N PRO A 71 0.30 -8.58 -3.08
CA PRO A 71 1.68 -8.95 -2.85
C PRO A 71 1.82 -10.40 -2.38
N ASN A 72 3.04 -10.93 -2.47
CA ASN A 72 3.34 -12.31 -2.02
C ASN A 72 3.10 -12.48 -0.51
N LEU A 73 3.38 -11.45 0.27
CA LEU A 73 3.05 -11.36 1.69
C LEU A 73 1.95 -10.30 1.85
N VAL A 74 0.72 -10.76 2.07
CA VAL A 74 -0.46 -9.89 2.20
C VAL A 74 -0.40 -9.15 3.55
N PRO A 75 -0.37 -7.80 3.56
CA PRO A 75 -0.39 -7.03 4.80
C PRO A 75 -1.71 -7.21 5.56
N GLU A 76 -1.67 -7.14 6.89
CA GLU A 76 -2.86 -7.29 7.74
C GLU A 76 -3.94 -6.22 7.49
N TRP A 77 -3.55 -5.03 7.06
CA TRP A 77 -4.47 -3.94 6.76
C TRP A 77 -5.22 -4.13 5.44
N MET A 78 -4.71 -4.97 4.52
CA MET A 78 -5.30 -5.18 3.19
C MET A 78 -6.52 -6.09 3.27
N ASN A 79 -7.65 -5.63 2.74
CA ASN A 79 -8.88 -6.42 2.64
C ASN A 79 -9.67 -6.05 1.37
N GLU A 80 -10.69 -6.83 1.05
CA GLU A 80 -11.48 -6.68 -0.18
C GLU A 80 -12.31 -5.39 -0.26
N ASN A 81 -12.46 -4.67 0.86
CA ASN A 81 -13.31 -3.49 0.93
C ASN A 81 -12.52 -2.16 0.87
N ASN A 82 -11.19 -2.19 1.05
CA ASN A 82 -10.38 -0.99 1.10
C ASN A 82 -9.53 -0.72 -0.15
N GLY A 83 -9.76 -1.47 -1.23
CA GLY A 83 -9.08 -1.31 -2.50
C GLY A 83 -9.49 -2.41 -3.47
N ILE A 84 -9.00 -2.36 -4.70
CA ILE A 84 -9.18 -3.41 -5.70
C ILE A 84 -7.89 -4.20 -5.81
N TRP A 85 -7.87 -5.41 -5.22
CA TRP A 85 -6.69 -6.26 -5.12
C TRP A 85 -6.77 -7.44 -6.07
N ILE A 86 -5.87 -7.52 -7.03
CA ILE A 86 -5.87 -8.54 -8.08
C ILE A 86 -4.64 -9.45 -7.97
N LYS A 87 -4.81 -10.71 -8.28
CA LYS A 87 -3.72 -11.70 -8.27
C LYS A 87 -3.03 -11.82 -9.62
N ASP A 88 -3.78 -11.65 -10.70
CA ASP A 88 -3.30 -11.77 -12.07
C ASP A 88 -3.10 -10.38 -12.68
N GLU A 89 -1.84 -10.02 -12.94
CA GLU A 89 -1.47 -8.73 -13.53
C GLU A 89 -1.98 -8.52 -14.96
N ILE A 90 -2.33 -9.61 -15.67
CA ILE A 90 -2.89 -9.54 -17.01
C ILE A 90 -4.23 -8.77 -16.99
N LEU A 91 -4.98 -8.89 -15.89
CA LEU A 91 -6.26 -8.22 -15.70
C LEU A 91 -6.15 -6.74 -15.34
N LEU A 92 -4.95 -6.26 -15.00
CA LEU A 92 -4.77 -4.92 -14.45
C LEU A 92 -5.27 -3.82 -15.39
N SER A 93 -4.98 -3.93 -16.69
CA SER A 93 -5.45 -2.96 -17.68
C SER A 93 -6.99 -2.92 -17.80
N ASP A 94 -7.64 -4.08 -17.72
CA ASP A 94 -9.11 -4.18 -17.78
C ASP A 94 -9.73 -3.56 -16.53
N ILE A 95 -9.21 -3.87 -15.37
CA ILE A 95 -9.68 -3.32 -14.09
C ILE A 95 -9.50 -1.80 -14.03
N ILE A 96 -8.38 -1.26 -14.53
CA ILE A 96 -8.19 0.20 -14.62
C ILE A 96 -9.23 0.83 -15.57
N ALA A 97 -9.54 0.17 -16.69
CA ALA A 97 -10.54 0.65 -17.62
C ALA A 97 -11.96 0.62 -17.04
N ASP A 98 -12.33 -0.46 -16.36
CA ASP A 98 -13.61 -0.60 -15.68
C ASP A 98 -13.76 0.41 -14.54
N TRP A 99 -12.70 0.61 -13.74
CA TRP A 99 -12.65 1.65 -12.73
C TRP A 99 -12.87 3.03 -13.33
N THR A 100 -12.16 3.34 -14.43
CA THR A 100 -12.28 4.64 -15.11
C THR A 100 -13.70 4.89 -15.61
N GLN A 101 -14.35 3.86 -16.17
CA GLN A 101 -15.75 3.94 -16.61
C GLN A 101 -16.68 4.22 -15.44
N ASN A 102 -16.55 3.47 -14.35
CA ASN A 102 -17.38 3.67 -13.15
C ASN A 102 -17.17 5.07 -12.54
N TRP A 103 -15.92 5.56 -12.54
CA TRP A 103 -15.61 6.91 -12.06
C TRP A 103 -16.27 8.00 -12.93
N LEU A 104 -16.26 7.85 -14.26
CA LEU A 104 -16.93 8.78 -15.18
C LEU A 104 -18.46 8.79 -15.03
N GLU A 105 -19.03 7.67 -14.63
CA GLU A 105 -20.48 7.49 -14.43
C GLU A 105 -20.94 7.82 -13.01
N ASP A 106 -20.01 8.29 -12.13
CA ASP A 106 -20.27 8.56 -10.71
C ASP A 106 -20.80 7.33 -9.94
N ASN A 107 -20.32 6.15 -10.33
CA ASN A 107 -20.73 4.85 -9.79
C ASN A 107 -19.73 4.27 -8.77
N ILE A 108 -18.82 5.09 -8.23
CA ILE A 108 -17.87 4.63 -7.20
C ILE A 108 -18.57 4.60 -5.85
N SER A 109 -18.44 3.46 -5.16
CA SER A 109 -19.05 3.26 -3.85
C SER A 109 -18.43 4.16 -2.79
N GLU A 110 -19.25 4.94 -2.07
CA GLU A 110 -18.84 5.69 -0.88
C GLU A 110 -18.32 4.77 0.24
N GLU A 111 -18.79 3.53 0.26
CA GLU A 111 -18.33 2.52 1.22
C GLU A 111 -16.83 2.25 1.08
N MET A 112 -16.28 2.21 -0.14
CA MET A 112 -14.85 2.06 -0.35
C MET A 112 -14.06 3.20 0.30
N TYR A 113 -14.49 4.45 0.12
CA TYR A 113 -13.81 5.60 0.75
C TYR A 113 -13.87 5.55 2.28
N THR A 114 -15.01 5.11 2.83
CA THR A 114 -15.16 4.89 4.28
C THR A 114 -14.20 3.83 4.78
N ASN A 115 -14.12 2.69 4.12
CA ASN A 115 -13.24 1.58 4.48
C ASN A 115 -11.74 1.95 4.35
N MET A 116 -11.38 2.72 3.32
CA MET A 116 -10.03 3.27 3.17
C MET A 116 -9.65 4.15 4.37
N LYS A 117 -10.54 5.09 4.73
CA LYS A 117 -10.33 5.97 5.88
C LYS A 117 -10.20 5.19 7.18
N GLU A 118 -11.11 4.26 7.45
CA GLU A 118 -11.02 3.40 8.63
C GLU A 118 -9.72 2.58 8.68
N THR A 119 -9.23 2.14 7.53
CA THR A 119 -7.96 1.41 7.44
C THR A 119 -6.80 2.28 7.93
N VAL A 120 -6.68 3.51 7.44
CA VAL A 120 -5.57 4.38 7.82
C VAL A 120 -5.72 4.95 9.23
N ASP A 121 -6.95 5.16 9.70
CA ASP A 121 -7.23 5.64 11.07
C ASP A 121 -6.87 4.59 12.15
N LYS A 122 -6.84 3.30 11.78
CA LYS A 122 -6.41 2.19 12.67
C LYS A 122 -4.89 2.02 12.72
N LEU A 123 -4.14 2.67 11.85
CA LEU A 123 -2.68 2.59 11.87
C LEU A 123 -2.11 3.31 13.11
N PRO A 124 -1.04 2.77 13.71
CA PRO A 124 -0.42 3.41 14.85
C PRO A 124 0.13 4.78 14.47
N THR A 125 -0.02 5.75 15.35
CA THR A 125 0.69 7.03 15.23
C THR A 125 2.19 6.80 15.37
N LYS A 126 2.99 7.80 14.96
CA LYS A 126 4.45 7.75 15.14
C LYS A 126 4.84 7.50 16.60
N GLU A 127 4.19 8.18 17.53
CA GLU A 127 4.43 8.03 18.97
C GLU A 127 4.08 6.62 19.48
N GLN A 128 2.93 6.08 19.05
CA GLN A 128 2.53 4.71 19.40
C GLN A 128 3.51 3.68 18.84
N PHE A 129 3.97 3.87 17.60
CA PHE A 129 4.95 2.98 16.98
C PHE A 129 6.30 3.05 17.70
N GLU A 130 6.79 4.24 18.03
CA GLU A 130 8.04 4.44 18.77
C GLU A 130 7.97 3.79 20.15
N ASN A 131 6.89 4.02 20.91
CA ASN A 131 6.69 3.43 22.22
C ASN A 131 6.65 1.90 22.17
N LYS A 132 5.93 1.34 21.22
CA LYS A 132 5.86 -0.12 21.04
C LYS A 132 7.20 -0.71 20.63
N THR A 133 7.95 -0.01 19.80
CA THR A 133 9.31 -0.42 19.40
C THR A 133 10.25 -0.44 20.60
N ILE A 134 10.25 0.59 21.44
CA ILE A 134 11.05 0.65 22.67
C ILE A 134 10.67 -0.50 23.61
N GLU A 135 9.38 -0.75 23.83
CA GLU A 135 8.87 -1.85 24.65
C GLU A 135 9.43 -3.21 24.19
N LEU A 136 9.28 -3.51 22.88
CA LEU A 136 9.76 -4.78 22.30
C LEU A 136 11.29 -4.94 22.40
N PHE A 137 12.04 -3.87 22.16
CA PHE A 137 13.50 -3.93 22.31
C PHE A 137 13.93 -4.10 23.75
N THR A 138 13.24 -3.47 24.69
CA THR A 138 13.52 -3.61 26.13
C THR A 138 13.28 -5.07 26.57
N GLU A 139 12.12 -5.64 26.23
CA GLU A 139 11.78 -7.04 26.50
C GLU A 139 12.82 -8.00 25.90
N TYR A 140 13.21 -7.78 24.65
CA TYR A 140 14.24 -8.60 24.00
C TYR A 140 15.58 -8.53 24.72
N LEU A 141 16.02 -7.35 25.16
CA LEU A 141 17.29 -7.18 25.89
C LEU A 141 17.25 -7.86 27.26
N GLU A 142 16.12 -7.79 27.97
CA GLU A 142 15.93 -8.48 29.25
C GLU A 142 16.00 -9.99 29.09
N LEU A 143 15.27 -10.56 28.10
CA LEU A 143 15.33 -12.00 27.79
C LEU A 143 16.75 -12.45 27.41
N ARG A 144 17.46 -11.63 26.67
CA ARG A 144 18.84 -11.91 26.28
C ARG A 144 19.79 -11.90 27.47
N ALA A 145 19.64 -10.92 28.37
CA ALA A 145 20.43 -10.84 29.60
C ALA A 145 20.23 -12.09 30.49
N GLN A 146 18.97 -12.50 30.71
CA GLN A 146 18.63 -13.71 31.47
C GLN A 146 19.26 -14.97 30.86
N SER A 147 19.16 -15.13 29.54
CA SER A 147 19.77 -16.25 28.82
C SER A 147 21.29 -16.28 28.98
N MET A 148 21.96 -15.14 28.99
CA MET A 148 23.41 -15.05 29.21
C MET A 148 23.79 -15.39 30.64
N GLU A 149 23.03 -14.95 31.64
CA GLU A 149 23.26 -15.29 33.05
C GLU A 149 23.12 -16.79 33.31
N GLU A 150 22.10 -17.44 32.72
CA GLU A 150 21.91 -18.89 32.78
C GLU A 150 23.08 -19.67 32.15
N GLN A 151 23.62 -19.17 31.05
CA GLN A 151 24.79 -19.78 30.41
C GLN A 151 26.04 -19.64 31.26
N ILE A 152 26.28 -18.47 31.85
CA ILE A 152 27.43 -18.23 32.72
C ILE A 152 27.36 -19.11 33.98
N SER A 153 26.16 -19.27 34.57
CA SER A 153 26.03 -20.15 35.77
C SER A 153 26.38 -21.59 35.48
N LYS A 154 26.02 -22.11 34.29
CA LYS A 154 26.34 -23.46 33.85
C LYS A 154 27.82 -23.72 33.57
N PHE A 155 28.61 -22.67 33.37
CA PHE A 155 30.07 -22.77 33.21
C PHE A 155 30.82 -22.72 34.53
N ASN A 156 30.18 -22.29 35.63
CA ASN A 156 30.79 -22.16 36.95
C ASN A 156 30.49 -23.33 37.88
N ASP A 157 29.66 -24.28 37.45
CA ASP A 157 29.36 -25.56 38.07
C ASP A 157 30.18 -26.68 37.39
#